data_9292bd9927b095e8fc2e0fced3034379
#
_entry.id   9292bd9927b095e8fc2e0fced3034379
#
_cell.length_a   1.000
_cell.length_b   1.000
_cell.length_c   1.000
_cell.angle_alpha   90.00
_cell.angle_beta   90.00
_cell.angle_gamma   90.00
#
_symmetry.space_group_name_H-M   'P 1'
#
loop_
_entity.id
_entity.type
_entity.pdbx_description
1 polymer ?
#
loop_
_entity_poly.entity_id
_entity_poly.type
_entity_poly.pdbx_seq_one_letter_code
_entity_poly.pdbx_strand_id
1 'polypeptide(L)'
;MKTPAERIRLLLLMSIAMPVAWATWSALLNNFVVEKAAFTGAEIGILQSLREVPGFLAFTAVFVLFVLREQTFAIVSLAVLGLGVALTGLFPTEYGLYFTAVLMSIGFHYFETMKQSLSLQWLHRDEAPQLLGRMIAAGALTSLLVYATLWLLFEWMSIDYVWVYLLAGGVCLGMAVYMRLSFPVFSSDSTQTMELFLRRRYWLYYALTFFSGARRQIFVVFAGFMMVEKFGYSVSQIALLYLINHVFNYLFAERIGALIGRIGERRALIIEYVGLIVVFTGYAFVNEATLAAVLYVIDHLFFALALSLIHI
;
A
#
# COMPACT_ATOMS: atom_id res chain seq x y z
N MET A 1 -18.25 0.42 -26.91
CA MET A 1 -18.41 1.80 -26.39
C MET A 1 -17.12 2.18 -25.69
N LYS A 2 -16.70 3.45 -25.72
CA LYS A 2 -15.50 3.90 -24.97
C LYS A 2 -15.89 4.34 -23.56
N THR A 3 -14.98 4.13 -22.61
CA THR A 3 -15.16 4.63 -21.24
C THR A 3 -15.19 6.16 -21.22
N PRO A 4 -16.17 6.81 -20.57
CA PRO A 4 -16.25 8.27 -20.48
C PRO A 4 -14.99 8.88 -19.87
N ALA A 5 -14.45 9.93 -20.48
CA ALA A 5 -13.19 10.56 -20.05
C ALA A 5 -13.20 11.04 -18.58
N GLU A 6 -14.35 11.48 -18.08
CA GLU A 6 -14.49 11.92 -16.68
C GLU A 6 -14.33 10.79 -15.66
N ARG A 7 -14.87 9.59 -15.98
CA ARG A 7 -14.69 8.39 -15.13
C ARG A 7 -13.20 7.99 -15.08
N ILE A 8 -12.52 8.02 -16.22
CA ILE A 8 -11.07 7.73 -16.32
C ILE A 8 -10.27 8.75 -15.50
N ARG A 9 -10.59 10.05 -15.63
CA ARG A 9 -9.91 11.11 -14.86
C ARG A 9 -10.08 10.94 -13.37
N LEU A 10 -11.29 10.59 -12.89
CA LEU A 10 -11.55 10.34 -11.49
C LEU A 10 -10.75 9.14 -10.96
N LEU A 11 -10.74 8.01 -11.68
CA LEU A 11 -9.95 6.84 -11.31
C LEU A 11 -8.44 7.13 -11.27
N LEU A 12 -7.92 7.92 -12.21
CA LEU A 12 -6.52 8.34 -12.21
C LEU A 12 -6.20 9.23 -11.01
N LEU A 13 -7.07 10.21 -10.68
CA LEU A 13 -6.90 11.05 -9.48
C LEU A 13 -6.92 10.21 -8.20
N MET A 14 -7.82 9.23 -8.09
CA MET A 14 -7.85 8.27 -7.00
C MET A 14 -6.53 7.48 -6.89
N SER A 15 -5.97 7.07 -8.04
CA SER A 15 -4.71 6.33 -8.10
C SER A 15 -3.48 7.19 -7.75
N ILE A 16 -3.57 8.51 -7.85
CA ILE A 16 -2.54 9.46 -7.43
C ILE A 16 -2.70 9.82 -5.95
N ALA A 17 -3.93 10.09 -5.50
CA ALA A 17 -4.17 10.61 -4.16
C ALA A 17 -3.81 9.64 -3.03
N MET A 18 -4.13 8.36 -3.19
CA MET A 18 -3.85 7.33 -2.18
C MET A 18 -2.36 7.16 -1.91
N PRO A 19 -1.48 7.01 -2.93
CA PRO A 19 -0.06 6.86 -2.67
C PRO A 19 0.61 8.05 -2.00
N VAL A 20 0.10 9.28 -2.15
CA VAL A 20 0.62 10.45 -1.42
C VAL A 20 0.57 10.22 0.09
N ALA A 21 -0.58 9.79 0.60
CA ALA A 21 -0.76 9.52 2.02
C ALA A 21 -0.05 8.21 2.45
N TRP A 22 -0.31 7.12 1.72
CA TRP A 22 0.21 5.80 2.08
C TRP A 22 1.74 5.72 2.03
N ALA A 23 2.38 6.19 0.95
CA ALA A 23 3.83 6.11 0.82
C ALA A 23 4.54 6.98 1.87
N THR A 24 4.00 8.16 2.17
CA THR A 24 4.51 9.01 3.26
C THR A 24 4.41 8.29 4.60
N TRP A 25 3.22 7.78 4.93
CA TRP A 25 2.99 7.10 6.21
C TRP A 25 3.92 5.88 6.37
N SER A 26 4.02 5.03 5.36
CA SER A 26 4.84 3.82 5.42
C SER A 26 6.34 4.10 5.50
N ALA A 27 6.82 5.14 4.84
CA ALA A 27 8.24 5.51 4.89
C ALA A 27 8.65 6.12 6.23
N LEU A 28 7.75 6.88 6.86
CA LEU A 28 8.06 7.60 8.10
C LEU A 28 7.76 6.80 9.37
N LEU A 29 6.83 5.85 9.31
CA LEU A 29 6.27 5.21 10.51
C LEU A 29 7.35 4.65 11.43
N ASN A 30 8.27 3.84 10.90
CA ASN A 30 9.25 3.13 11.73
C ASN A 30 10.17 4.11 12.49
N ASN A 31 10.68 5.12 11.81
CA ASN A 31 11.49 6.15 12.47
C ASN A 31 10.65 6.95 13.49
N PHE A 32 9.44 7.34 13.12
CA PHE A 32 8.56 8.11 13.99
C PHE A 32 8.21 7.38 15.28
N VAL A 33 7.85 6.09 15.22
CA VAL A 33 7.49 5.32 16.42
C VAL A 33 8.69 5.03 17.31
N VAL A 34 9.88 4.80 16.73
CA VAL A 34 11.12 4.60 17.49
C VAL A 34 11.57 5.90 18.15
N GLU A 35 11.65 7.00 17.40
CA GLU A 35 12.22 8.27 17.87
C GLU A 35 11.27 9.06 18.79
N LYS A 36 9.95 9.00 18.53
CA LYS A 36 8.95 9.84 19.21
C LYS A 36 8.10 9.10 20.24
N ALA A 37 7.95 7.78 20.10
CA ALA A 37 7.11 6.98 20.99
C ALA A 37 7.86 5.82 21.67
N ALA A 38 9.16 5.67 21.42
CA ALA A 38 10.02 4.62 21.99
C ALA A 38 9.47 3.20 21.82
N PHE A 39 8.86 2.91 20.65
CA PHE A 39 8.32 1.59 20.34
C PHE A 39 9.41 0.54 20.28
N THR A 40 9.08 -0.63 20.79
CA THR A 40 9.83 -1.88 20.61
C THR A 40 9.15 -2.77 19.57
N GLY A 41 9.70 -3.95 19.31
CA GLY A 41 9.09 -4.93 18.43
C GLY A 41 7.68 -5.37 18.86
N ALA A 42 7.34 -5.26 20.17
CA ALA A 42 6.01 -5.60 20.67
C ALA A 42 4.97 -4.55 20.25
N GLU A 43 5.22 -3.27 20.48
CA GLU A 43 4.29 -2.19 20.18
C GLU A 43 4.09 -2.05 18.65
N ILE A 44 5.16 -2.17 17.85
CA ILE A 44 5.00 -2.13 16.39
C ILE A 44 4.22 -3.35 15.90
N GLY A 45 4.40 -4.52 16.49
CA GLY A 45 3.62 -5.72 16.19
C GLY A 45 2.13 -5.52 16.47
N ILE A 46 1.78 -4.91 17.62
CA ILE A 46 0.40 -4.58 17.98
C ILE A 46 -0.17 -3.55 17.01
N LEU A 47 0.55 -2.45 16.73
CA LEU A 47 0.12 -1.41 15.80
C LEU A 47 -0.24 -2.00 14.43
N GLN A 48 0.65 -2.82 13.89
CA GLN A 48 0.45 -3.43 12.58
C GLN A 48 -0.69 -4.47 12.60
N SER A 49 -0.86 -5.20 13.69
CA SER A 49 -1.99 -6.12 13.85
C SER A 49 -3.32 -5.36 13.87
N LEU A 50 -3.40 -4.27 14.63
CA LEU A 50 -4.58 -3.41 14.68
C LEU A 50 -4.88 -2.79 13.31
N ARG A 51 -3.85 -2.39 12.56
CA ARG A 51 -3.98 -1.87 11.19
C ARG A 51 -4.60 -2.89 10.23
N GLU A 52 -4.35 -4.18 10.40
CA GLU A 52 -4.92 -5.21 9.52
C GLU A 52 -6.37 -5.58 9.85
N VAL A 53 -6.89 -5.21 11.03
CA VAL A 53 -8.30 -5.46 11.40
C VAL A 53 -9.30 -4.86 10.39
N PRO A 54 -9.18 -3.59 9.96
CA PRO A 54 -10.03 -3.05 8.90
C PRO A 54 -9.89 -3.79 7.56
N GLY A 55 -8.69 -4.29 7.25
CA GLY A 55 -8.46 -5.11 6.06
C GLY A 55 -9.25 -6.43 6.11
N PHE A 56 -9.20 -7.11 7.24
CA PHE A 56 -10.02 -8.31 7.47
C PHE A 56 -11.53 -7.99 7.40
N LEU A 57 -11.94 -6.82 7.87
CA LEU A 57 -13.34 -6.38 7.85
C LEU A 57 -13.77 -5.72 6.52
N ALA A 58 -12.91 -5.65 5.51
CA ALA A 58 -13.23 -4.97 4.24
C ALA A 58 -14.47 -5.54 3.52
N PHE A 59 -14.83 -6.81 3.78
CA PHE A 59 -16.06 -7.40 3.28
C PHE A 59 -17.33 -6.67 3.79
N THR A 60 -17.25 -5.97 4.93
CA THR A 60 -18.38 -5.19 5.47
C THR A 60 -18.70 -3.96 4.63
N ALA A 61 -17.86 -3.62 3.64
CA ALA A 61 -18.16 -2.60 2.63
C ALA A 61 -19.53 -2.80 2.00
N VAL A 62 -19.99 -4.05 1.82
CA VAL A 62 -21.32 -4.39 1.30
C VAL A 62 -22.42 -3.73 2.12
N PHE A 63 -22.29 -3.67 3.45
CA PHE A 63 -23.29 -3.05 4.32
C PHE A 63 -23.32 -1.53 4.20
N VAL A 64 -22.17 -0.91 3.97
CA VAL A 64 -22.08 0.54 3.76
C VAL A 64 -22.72 0.94 2.43
N LEU A 65 -22.67 0.07 1.44
CA LEU A 65 -23.28 0.31 0.12
C LEU A 65 -24.83 0.33 0.15
N PHE A 66 -25.48 -0.13 1.22
CA PHE A 66 -26.91 0.11 1.41
C PHE A 66 -27.26 1.57 1.64
N VAL A 67 -26.28 2.37 2.14
CA VAL A 67 -26.47 3.78 2.51
C VAL A 67 -25.73 4.73 1.55
N LEU A 68 -24.53 4.37 1.13
CA LEU A 68 -23.67 5.20 0.29
C LEU A 68 -23.46 4.59 -1.10
N ARG A 69 -23.43 5.43 -2.12
CA ARG A 69 -23.01 5.03 -3.47
C ARG A 69 -21.50 4.78 -3.47
N GLU A 70 -21.03 3.78 -4.24
CA GLU A 70 -19.61 3.37 -4.30
C GLU A 70 -18.63 4.51 -4.53
N GLN A 71 -18.92 5.41 -5.49
CA GLN A 71 -18.08 6.57 -5.75
C GLN A 71 -17.96 7.48 -4.52
N THR A 72 -19.08 7.76 -3.85
CA THR A 72 -19.08 8.58 -2.63
C THR A 72 -18.32 7.86 -1.52
N PHE A 73 -18.54 6.57 -1.36
CA PHE A 73 -17.84 5.76 -0.37
C PHE A 73 -16.32 5.73 -0.62
N ALA A 74 -15.88 5.55 -1.88
CA ALA A 74 -14.46 5.66 -2.23
C ALA A 74 -13.84 7.01 -1.84
N ILE A 75 -14.52 8.11 -2.16
CA ILE A 75 -14.03 9.47 -1.85
C ILE A 75 -14.00 9.71 -0.33
N VAL A 76 -15.03 9.29 0.41
CA VAL A 76 -15.07 9.40 1.88
C VAL A 76 -13.96 8.56 2.50
N SER A 77 -13.76 7.32 2.04
CA SER A 77 -12.68 6.46 2.52
C SER A 77 -11.30 7.06 2.26
N LEU A 78 -11.10 7.68 1.10
CA LEU A 78 -9.88 8.41 0.80
C LEU A 78 -9.67 9.62 1.72
N ALA A 79 -10.74 10.33 2.07
CA ALA A 79 -10.69 11.43 3.04
C ALA A 79 -10.34 10.92 4.45
N VAL A 80 -10.89 9.78 4.87
CA VAL A 80 -10.57 9.13 6.15
C VAL A 80 -9.10 8.68 6.18
N LEU A 81 -8.58 8.12 5.08
CA LEU A 81 -7.15 7.80 4.94
C LEU A 81 -6.29 9.06 5.13
N GLY A 82 -6.59 10.14 4.40
CA GLY A 82 -5.86 11.41 4.51
C GLY A 82 -5.90 11.98 5.93
N LEU A 83 -7.07 11.95 6.57
CA LEU A 83 -7.24 12.39 7.96
C LEU A 83 -6.40 11.56 8.92
N GLY A 84 -6.45 10.22 8.82
CA GLY A 84 -5.66 9.32 9.67
C GLY A 84 -4.16 9.57 9.54
N VAL A 85 -3.67 9.77 8.31
CA VAL A 85 -2.26 10.12 8.06
C VAL A 85 -1.91 11.50 8.63
N ALA A 86 -2.73 12.51 8.39
CA ALA A 86 -2.50 13.86 8.92
C ALA A 86 -2.41 13.88 10.45
N LEU A 87 -3.26 13.11 11.11
CA LEU A 87 -3.30 13.04 12.58
C LEU A 87 -2.13 12.24 13.17
N THR A 88 -1.48 11.34 12.42
CA THR A 88 -0.40 10.48 12.95
C THR A 88 0.70 11.29 13.63
N GLY A 89 1.16 12.37 13.01
CA GLY A 89 2.22 13.21 13.56
C GLY A 89 1.84 13.98 14.84
N LEU A 90 0.54 14.16 15.11
CA LEU A 90 0.04 14.91 16.26
C LEU A 90 -0.11 14.06 17.53
N PHE A 91 -0.10 12.74 17.40
CA PHE A 91 -0.33 11.81 18.51
C PHE A 91 0.85 10.83 18.70
N PRO A 92 2.06 11.31 19.08
CA PRO A 92 3.25 10.49 19.27
C PRO A 92 3.21 9.68 20.59
N THR A 93 2.10 8.99 20.83
CA THR A 93 1.89 8.12 21.98
C THR A 93 1.40 6.76 21.50
N GLU A 94 1.61 5.72 22.29
CA GLU A 94 1.22 4.36 21.95
C GLU A 94 -0.24 4.26 21.49
N TYR A 95 -1.18 4.69 22.32
CA TYR A 95 -2.61 4.63 21.99
C TYR A 95 -3.02 5.59 20.87
N GLY A 96 -2.37 6.76 20.80
CA GLY A 96 -2.59 7.72 19.72
C GLY A 96 -2.18 7.15 18.36
N LEU A 97 -1.05 6.46 18.31
CA LEU A 97 -0.56 5.78 17.10
C LEU A 97 -1.44 4.59 16.73
N TYR A 98 -1.91 3.80 17.69
CA TYR A 98 -2.87 2.73 17.43
C TYR A 98 -4.17 3.27 16.84
N PHE A 99 -4.71 4.34 17.43
CA PHE A 99 -5.92 4.99 16.92
C PHE A 99 -5.75 5.53 15.49
N THR A 100 -4.67 6.29 15.24
CA THR A 100 -4.45 6.89 13.91
C THR A 100 -4.14 5.84 12.86
N ALA A 101 -3.43 4.76 13.22
CA ALA A 101 -3.18 3.63 12.34
C ALA A 101 -4.47 2.90 11.95
N VAL A 102 -5.38 2.65 12.90
CA VAL A 102 -6.70 2.06 12.60
C VAL A 102 -7.54 2.99 11.74
N LEU A 103 -7.59 4.29 12.06
CA LEU A 103 -8.34 5.27 11.29
C LEU A 103 -7.85 5.34 9.84
N MET A 104 -6.54 5.45 9.64
CA MET A 104 -5.91 5.44 8.32
C MET A 104 -6.22 4.14 7.57
N SER A 105 -6.15 3.02 8.25
CA SER A 105 -6.37 1.70 7.67
C SER A 105 -7.82 1.47 7.25
N ILE A 106 -8.80 1.95 8.02
CA ILE A 106 -10.21 1.97 7.59
C ILE A 106 -10.31 2.68 6.24
N GLY A 107 -9.76 3.89 6.16
CA GLY A 107 -9.74 4.65 4.91
C GLY A 107 -9.09 3.88 3.76
N PHE A 108 -7.93 3.30 4.00
CA PHE A 108 -7.15 2.58 2.99
C PHE A 108 -7.88 1.35 2.43
N HIS A 109 -8.32 0.44 3.28
CA HIS A 109 -8.89 -0.83 2.83
C HIS A 109 -10.25 -0.66 2.15
N TYR A 110 -11.11 0.21 2.69
CA TYR A 110 -12.40 0.49 2.03
C TYR A 110 -12.21 1.27 0.73
N PHE A 111 -11.25 2.19 0.68
CA PHE A 111 -10.92 2.90 -0.56
C PHE A 111 -10.43 1.94 -1.65
N GLU A 112 -9.48 1.06 -1.35
CA GLU A 112 -8.95 0.10 -2.32
C GLU A 112 -10.06 -0.83 -2.84
N THR A 113 -10.93 -1.34 -1.94
CA THR A 113 -12.07 -2.17 -2.31
C THR A 113 -13.02 -1.43 -3.26
N MET A 114 -13.36 -0.18 -2.96
CA MET A 114 -14.26 0.62 -3.80
C MET A 114 -13.61 1.05 -5.11
N LYS A 115 -12.34 1.43 -5.11
CA LYS A 115 -11.61 1.79 -6.33
C LYS A 115 -11.53 0.60 -7.29
N GLN A 116 -11.28 -0.60 -6.77
CA GLN A 116 -11.27 -1.82 -7.58
C GLN A 116 -12.65 -2.11 -8.17
N SER A 117 -13.70 -2.01 -7.36
CA SER A 117 -15.09 -2.21 -7.81
C SER A 117 -15.48 -1.20 -8.91
N LEU A 118 -15.22 0.10 -8.70
CA LEU A 118 -15.46 1.14 -9.68
C LEU A 118 -14.67 0.92 -10.98
N SER A 119 -13.43 0.44 -10.88
CA SER A 119 -12.62 0.13 -12.05
C SER A 119 -13.24 -0.99 -12.88
N LEU A 120 -13.72 -2.06 -12.23
CA LEU A 120 -14.37 -3.18 -12.90
C LEU A 120 -15.71 -2.80 -13.54
N GLN A 121 -16.44 -1.85 -12.95
CA GLN A 121 -17.73 -1.41 -13.47
C GLN A 121 -17.61 -0.37 -14.59
N TRP A 122 -16.66 0.55 -14.49
CA TRP A 122 -16.57 1.70 -15.40
C TRP A 122 -15.71 1.48 -16.61
N LEU A 123 -14.70 0.59 -16.51
CA LEU A 123 -13.79 0.35 -17.60
C LEU A 123 -14.38 -0.65 -18.59
N HIS A 124 -14.42 -0.26 -19.87
CA HIS A 124 -14.83 -1.17 -20.92
C HIS A 124 -13.78 -2.27 -21.10
N ARG A 125 -14.21 -3.51 -21.32
CA ARG A 125 -13.33 -4.70 -21.37
C ARG A 125 -12.13 -4.55 -22.29
N ASP A 126 -12.31 -3.93 -23.44
CA ASP A 126 -11.26 -3.77 -24.45
C ASP A 126 -10.21 -2.72 -24.05
N GLU A 127 -10.59 -1.74 -23.20
CA GLU A 127 -9.72 -0.65 -22.75
C GLU A 127 -9.17 -0.89 -21.35
N ALA A 128 -9.80 -1.78 -20.56
CA ALA A 128 -9.49 -2.01 -19.15
C ALA A 128 -8.01 -2.35 -18.91
N PRO A 129 -7.35 -3.27 -19.66
CA PRO A 129 -5.93 -3.57 -19.40
C PRO A 129 -5.04 -2.34 -19.54
N GLN A 130 -5.26 -1.52 -20.59
CA GLN A 130 -4.47 -0.31 -20.82
C GLN A 130 -4.72 0.77 -19.74
N LEU A 131 -5.99 0.97 -19.35
CA LEU A 131 -6.36 1.98 -18.38
C LEU A 131 -5.92 1.58 -16.95
N LEU A 132 -6.05 0.31 -16.58
CA LEU A 132 -5.51 -0.23 -15.34
C LEU A 132 -3.98 -0.07 -15.28
N GLY A 133 -3.28 -0.37 -16.38
CA GLY A 133 -1.85 -0.13 -16.50
C GLY A 133 -1.47 1.34 -16.28
N ARG A 134 -2.25 2.29 -16.82
CA ARG A 134 -2.05 3.73 -16.56
C ARG A 134 -2.28 4.12 -15.11
N MET A 135 -3.30 3.54 -14.47
CA MET A 135 -3.59 3.79 -13.05
C MET A 135 -2.45 3.29 -12.15
N ILE A 136 -1.93 2.08 -12.43
CA ILE A 136 -0.78 1.51 -11.73
C ILE A 136 0.45 2.38 -11.93
N ALA A 137 0.73 2.79 -13.17
CA ALA A 137 1.88 3.65 -13.48
C ALA A 137 1.77 5.02 -12.80
N ALA A 138 0.58 5.63 -12.76
CA ALA A 138 0.35 6.90 -12.06
C ALA A 138 0.60 6.76 -10.56
N GLY A 139 0.10 5.69 -9.93
CA GLY A 139 0.35 5.42 -8.51
C GLY A 139 1.82 5.16 -8.20
N ALA A 140 2.51 4.36 -9.04
CA ALA A 140 3.93 4.07 -8.88
C ALA A 140 4.79 5.33 -9.03
N LEU A 141 4.50 6.17 -10.02
CA LEU A 141 5.18 7.46 -10.21
C LEU A 141 4.95 8.38 -9.00
N THR A 142 3.73 8.44 -8.48
CA THR A 142 3.43 9.23 -7.28
C THR A 142 4.24 8.74 -6.07
N SER A 143 4.28 7.43 -5.82
CA SER A 143 5.09 6.86 -4.73
C SER A 143 6.57 7.19 -4.89
N LEU A 144 7.09 7.08 -6.10
CA LEU A 144 8.48 7.42 -6.41
C LEU A 144 8.79 8.90 -6.14
N LEU A 145 7.89 9.80 -6.55
CA LEU A 145 8.02 11.23 -6.26
C LEU A 145 7.94 11.53 -4.75
N VAL A 146 7.04 10.84 -4.03
CA VAL A 146 6.93 10.97 -2.56
C VAL A 146 8.24 10.53 -1.89
N TYR A 147 8.79 9.36 -2.23
CA TYR A 147 10.02 8.88 -1.61
C TYR A 147 11.23 9.78 -1.95
N ALA A 148 11.32 10.27 -3.19
CA ALA A 148 12.35 11.23 -3.57
C ALA A 148 12.21 12.55 -2.79
N THR A 149 10.98 13.04 -2.61
CA THR A 149 10.70 14.24 -1.82
C THR A 149 11.06 14.03 -0.34
N LEU A 150 10.67 12.89 0.26
CA LEU A 150 11.02 12.57 1.64
C LEU A 150 12.54 12.46 1.82
N TRP A 151 13.23 11.79 0.90
CA TRP A 151 14.69 11.74 0.94
C TRP A 151 15.31 13.13 0.94
N LEU A 152 14.90 14.02 0.03
CA LEU A 152 15.39 15.41 -0.04
C LEU A 152 15.08 16.20 1.23
N LEU A 153 13.85 16.10 1.75
CA LEU A 153 13.42 16.86 2.93
C LEU A 153 14.20 16.45 4.18
N PHE A 154 14.39 15.16 4.41
CA PHE A 154 15.06 14.67 5.62
C PHE A 154 16.59 14.64 5.52
N GLU A 155 17.16 14.62 4.30
CA GLU A 155 18.60 14.69 4.10
C GLU A 155 19.13 16.14 4.20
N TRP A 156 18.35 17.10 3.65
CA TRP A 156 18.84 18.47 3.48
C TRP A 156 18.13 19.50 4.37
N MET A 157 16.99 19.14 4.93
CA MET A 157 16.18 20.04 5.75
C MET A 157 15.84 19.33 7.08
N SER A 158 16.02 20.00 8.20
CA SER A 158 15.60 19.52 9.52
C SER A 158 14.09 19.72 9.71
N ILE A 159 13.27 18.98 8.91
CA ILE A 159 11.82 19.09 8.97
C ILE A 159 11.26 18.19 10.06
N ASP A 160 10.26 18.67 10.80
CA ASP A 160 9.56 17.85 11.79
C ASP A 160 8.56 16.91 11.12
N TYR A 161 8.42 15.68 11.64
CA TYR A 161 7.46 14.67 11.20
C TYR A 161 6.03 15.19 11.13
N VAL A 162 5.63 16.03 12.08
CA VAL A 162 4.27 16.60 12.18
C VAL A 162 3.89 17.30 10.88
N TRP A 163 4.77 18.14 10.35
CA TRP A 163 4.49 18.89 9.13
C TRP A 163 4.40 17.99 7.91
N VAL A 164 5.22 16.96 7.84
CA VAL A 164 5.20 16.02 6.70
C VAL A 164 3.91 15.18 6.71
N TYR A 165 3.50 14.68 7.87
CA TYR A 165 2.24 13.96 8.02
C TYR A 165 1.02 14.86 7.71
N LEU A 166 1.00 16.09 8.24
CA LEU A 166 -0.07 17.06 7.98
C LEU A 166 -0.15 17.41 6.49
N LEU A 167 0.98 17.64 5.83
CA LEU A 167 1.00 17.97 4.41
C LEU A 167 0.52 16.78 3.56
N ALA A 168 1.06 15.59 3.75
CA ALA A 168 0.69 14.43 2.95
C ALA A 168 -0.78 14.03 3.15
N GLY A 169 -1.23 13.96 4.40
CA GLY A 169 -2.63 13.69 4.73
C GLY A 169 -3.55 14.81 4.26
N GLY A 170 -3.13 16.08 4.42
CA GLY A 170 -3.86 17.26 3.95
C GLY A 170 -4.01 17.32 2.44
N VAL A 171 -2.97 16.99 1.68
CA VAL A 171 -3.04 16.88 0.21
C VAL A 171 -4.02 15.78 -0.20
N CYS A 172 -3.95 14.60 0.42
CA CYS A 172 -4.87 13.50 0.15
C CYS A 172 -6.33 13.91 0.45
N LEU A 173 -6.58 14.55 1.60
CA LEU A 173 -7.88 15.07 1.98
C LEU A 173 -8.36 16.15 1.00
N GLY A 174 -7.51 17.10 0.63
CA GLY A 174 -7.80 18.13 -0.36
C GLY A 174 -8.17 17.55 -1.73
N MET A 175 -7.45 16.50 -2.16
CA MET A 175 -7.78 15.78 -3.39
C MET A 175 -9.13 15.06 -3.29
N ALA A 176 -9.46 14.47 -2.14
CA ALA A 176 -10.78 13.86 -1.91
C ALA A 176 -11.91 14.92 -1.98
N VAL A 177 -11.73 16.08 -1.34
CA VAL A 177 -12.67 17.20 -1.42
C VAL A 177 -12.79 17.71 -2.86
N TYR A 178 -11.68 17.89 -3.56
CA TYR A 178 -11.68 18.28 -4.97
C TYR A 178 -12.47 17.29 -5.84
N MET A 179 -12.23 15.98 -5.68
CA MET A 179 -12.98 14.95 -6.41
C MET A 179 -14.49 15.01 -6.11
N ARG A 180 -14.85 15.25 -4.85
CA ARG A 180 -16.27 15.35 -4.45
C ARG A 180 -16.99 16.55 -5.06
N LEU A 181 -16.29 17.68 -5.21
CA LEU A 181 -16.85 18.95 -5.72
C LEU A 181 -16.82 19.03 -7.25
N SER A 182 -15.80 18.43 -7.89
CA SER A 182 -15.55 18.61 -9.33
C SER A 182 -16.17 17.51 -10.21
N PHE A 183 -16.55 16.37 -9.63
CA PHE A 183 -17.13 15.27 -10.39
C PHE A 183 -18.56 14.97 -9.95
N PRO A 184 -19.49 14.79 -10.91
CA PRO A 184 -20.83 14.33 -10.61
C PRO A 184 -20.78 12.89 -10.07
N VAL A 185 -21.81 12.49 -9.35
CA VAL A 185 -21.98 11.08 -8.98
C VAL A 185 -22.48 10.35 -10.21
N PHE A 186 -21.62 9.50 -10.79
CA PHE A 186 -21.95 8.74 -11.98
C PHE A 186 -22.97 7.64 -11.65
N SER A 187 -23.88 7.37 -12.59
CA SER A 187 -24.81 6.25 -12.47
C SER A 187 -24.04 4.93 -12.55
N SER A 188 -24.44 3.96 -11.73
CA SER A 188 -23.98 2.57 -11.87
C SER A 188 -24.85 1.90 -12.94
N ASP A 189 -24.20 1.35 -13.96
CA ASP A 189 -24.88 0.63 -15.04
C ASP A 189 -25.09 -0.85 -14.71
N SER A 190 -24.62 -1.32 -13.53
CA SER A 190 -24.72 -2.70 -13.07
C SER A 190 -25.53 -2.80 -11.79
N THR A 191 -26.48 -3.74 -11.76
CA THR A 191 -27.12 -4.18 -10.51
C THR A 191 -26.09 -4.96 -9.69
N GLN A 192 -25.71 -4.41 -8.54
CA GLN A 192 -24.78 -5.08 -7.63
C GLN A 192 -25.50 -6.20 -6.89
N THR A 193 -24.85 -7.36 -6.85
CA THR A 193 -25.27 -8.46 -5.97
C THR A 193 -24.65 -8.21 -4.59
N MET A 194 -25.49 -7.81 -3.63
CA MET A 194 -25.04 -7.52 -2.25
C MET A 194 -25.01 -8.80 -1.38
N GLU A 195 -24.61 -9.92 -1.96
CA GLU A 195 -24.53 -11.20 -1.27
C GLU A 195 -23.08 -11.64 -1.14
N LEU A 196 -22.70 -12.04 0.08
CA LEU A 196 -21.39 -12.62 0.37
C LEU A 196 -21.40 -14.10 0.02
N PHE A 197 -20.69 -14.47 -1.04
CA PHE A 197 -20.54 -15.87 -1.45
C PHE A 197 -19.15 -16.41 -1.14
N LEU A 198 -19.03 -17.25 -0.11
CA LEU A 198 -17.86 -18.07 0.11
C LEU A 198 -18.12 -19.47 -0.45
N ARG A 199 -17.60 -19.76 -1.63
CA ARG A 199 -17.79 -21.07 -2.27
C ARG A 199 -16.76 -22.06 -1.73
N ARG A 200 -17.21 -23.12 -1.07
CA ARG A 200 -16.37 -24.19 -0.52
C ARG A 200 -15.38 -24.78 -1.53
N ARG A 201 -15.73 -24.77 -2.81
CA ARG A 201 -14.85 -25.24 -3.90
C ARG A 201 -13.50 -24.50 -3.95
N TYR A 202 -13.45 -23.23 -3.51
CA TYR A 202 -12.27 -22.38 -3.58
C TYR A 202 -11.51 -22.27 -2.25
N TRP A 203 -11.75 -23.18 -1.30
CA TRP A 203 -11.11 -23.15 0.02
C TRP A 203 -9.58 -23.12 -0.05
N LEU A 204 -8.97 -23.86 -0.97
CA LEU A 204 -7.52 -23.89 -1.16
C LEU A 204 -7.00 -22.52 -1.62
N TYR A 205 -7.69 -21.87 -2.56
CA TYR A 205 -7.36 -20.51 -3.00
C TYR A 205 -7.43 -19.52 -1.82
N TYR A 206 -8.47 -19.59 -0.99
CA TYR A 206 -8.59 -18.73 0.19
C TYR A 206 -7.46 -18.98 1.18
N ALA A 207 -7.11 -20.23 1.43
CA ALA A 207 -6.00 -20.61 2.32
C ALA A 207 -4.65 -20.09 1.79
N LEU A 208 -4.37 -20.30 0.50
CA LEU A 208 -3.13 -19.82 -0.13
C LEU A 208 -3.02 -18.30 -0.10
N THR A 209 -4.12 -17.59 -0.39
CA THR A 209 -4.18 -16.12 -0.32
C THR A 209 -3.92 -15.63 1.11
N PHE A 210 -4.53 -16.28 2.11
CA PHE A 210 -4.32 -15.96 3.52
C PHE A 210 -2.86 -16.15 3.94
N PHE A 211 -2.25 -17.30 3.64
CA PHE A 211 -0.85 -17.57 4.00
C PHE A 211 0.12 -16.66 3.25
N SER A 212 -0.16 -16.34 1.99
CA SER A 212 0.64 -15.38 1.22
C SER A 212 0.59 -13.98 1.83
N GLY A 213 -0.59 -13.54 2.28
CA GLY A 213 -0.75 -12.27 2.99
C GLY A 213 -0.02 -12.26 4.33
N ALA A 214 -0.17 -13.31 5.15
CA ALA A 214 0.49 -13.43 6.44
C ALA A 214 2.03 -13.39 6.32
N ARG A 215 2.58 -14.13 5.36
CA ARG A 215 4.02 -14.11 5.06
C ARG A 215 4.51 -12.71 4.69
N ARG A 216 3.77 -12.01 3.83
CA ARG A 216 4.12 -10.65 3.41
C ARG A 216 4.21 -9.69 4.59
N GLN A 217 3.33 -9.83 5.56
CA GLN A 217 3.31 -8.95 6.72
C GLN A 217 4.56 -9.08 7.59
N ILE A 218 5.14 -10.26 7.71
CA ILE A 218 6.39 -10.46 8.46
C ILE A 218 7.48 -9.52 7.92
N PHE A 219 7.65 -9.46 6.61
CA PHE A 219 8.61 -8.58 5.98
C PHE A 219 8.25 -7.10 6.12
N VAL A 220 7.02 -6.73 5.72
CA VAL A 220 6.57 -5.34 5.71
C VAL A 220 6.67 -4.71 7.10
N VAL A 221 6.37 -5.48 8.15
CA VAL A 221 6.40 -5.00 9.53
C VAL A 221 7.80 -4.97 10.10
N PHE A 222 8.49 -6.12 10.11
CA PHE A 222 9.68 -6.28 10.94
C PHE A 222 10.99 -5.94 10.21
N ALA A 223 11.10 -6.14 8.90
CA ALA A 223 12.34 -5.81 8.20
C ALA A 223 12.61 -4.29 8.21
N GLY A 224 11.60 -3.48 7.88
CA GLY A 224 11.72 -2.01 7.95
C GLY A 224 11.95 -1.50 9.37
N PHE A 225 11.26 -2.07 10.37
CA PHE A 225 11.45 -1.70 11.78
C PHE A 225 12.84 -2.05 12.28
N MET A 226 13.34 -3.25 11.95
CA MET A 226 14.69 -3.68 12.29
C MET A 226 15.78 -2.76 11.71
N MET A 227 15.59 -2.23 10.49
CA MET A 227 16.52 -1.26 9.90
C MET A 227 16.67 -0.01 10.75
N VAL A 228 15.56 0.45 11.34
CA VAL A 228 15.57 1.66 12.19
C VAL A 228 16.04 1.31 13.61
N GLU A 229 15.42 0.34 14.26
CA GLU A 229 15.64 0.03 15.68
C GLU A 229 17.03 -0.58 15.95
N LYS A 230 17.44 -1.57 15.13
CA LYS A 230 18.73 -2.26 15.34
C LYS A 230 19.90 -1.56 14.67
N PHE A 231 19.69 -1.01 13.46
CA PHE A 231 20.77 -0.46 12.63
C PHE A 231 20.79 1.06 12.56
N GLY A 232 19.82 1.76 13.18
CA GLY A 232 19.78 3.22 13.26
C GLY A 232 19.57 3.93 11.92
N TYR A 233 18.88 3.31 10.96
CA TYR A 233 18.61 3.94 9.67
C TYR A 233 17.73 5.18 9.83
N SER A 234 18.19 6.29 9.25
CA SER A 234 17.44 7.54 9.21
C SER A 234 16.27 7.46 8.23
N VAL A 235 15.34 8.42 8.31
CA VAL A 235 14.23 8.54 7.36
C VAL A 235 14.70 8.64 5.92
N SER A 236 15.76 9.43 5.69
CA SER A 236 16.34 9.58 4.34
C SER A 236 16.87 8.24 3.80
N GLN A 237 17.56 7.46 4.64
CA GLN A 237 18.06 6.13 4.25
C GLN A 237 16.93 5.16 3.96
N ILE A 238 15.86 5.13 4.77
CA ILE A 238 14.67 4.32 4.53
C ILE A 238 13.97 4.76 3.23
N ALA A 239 13.78 6.07 3.02
CA ALA A 239 13.20 6.60 1.79
C ALA A 239 14.02 6.22 0.56
N LEU A 240 15.36 6.24 0.68
CA LEU A 240 16.27 5.80 -0.39
C LEU A 240 16.12 4.31 -0.70
N LEU A 241 15.98 3.44 0.30
CA LEU A 241 15.72 2.01 0.08
C LEU A 241 14.40 1.78 -0.66
N TYR A 242 13.33 2.49 -0.28
CA TYR A 242 12.06 2.44 -1.01
C TYR A 242 12.21 2.94 -2.45
N LEU A 243 12.95 4.03 -2.64
CA LEU A 243 13.23 4.58 -3.97
C LEU A 243 13.98 3.58 -4.85
N ILE A 244 15.04 2.94 -4.33
CA ILE A 244 15.82 1.91 -5.04
C ILE A 244 14.89 0.75 -5.46
N ASN A 245 14.05 0.26 -4.54
CA ASN A 245 13.12 -0.83 -4.82
C ASN A 245 12.09 -0.45 -5.91
N HIS A 246 11.56 0.77 -5.89
CA HIS A 246 10.62 1.24 -6.91
C HIS A 246 11.28 1.43 -8.27
N VAL A 247 12.49 2.00 -8.32
CA VAL A 247 13.27 2.14 -9.56
C VAL A 247 13.60 0.76 -10.12
N PHE A 248 14.00 -0.18 -9.27
CA PHE A 248 14.27 -1.55 -9.70
C PHE A 248 13.02 -2.20 -10.32
N ASN A 249 11.88 -2.12 -9.64
CA ASN A 249 10.62 -2.65 -10.18
C ASN A 249 10.27 -2.01 -11.52
N TYR A 250 10.43 -0.70 -11.65
CA TYR A 250 10.17 -0.01 -12.92
C TYR A 250 11.06 -0.52 -14.06
N LEU A 251 12.34 -0.74 -13.80
CA LEU A 251 13.31 -1.17 -14.81
C LEU A 251 13.21 -2.65 -15.17
N PHE A 252 12.80 -3.49 -14.24
CA PHE A 252 12.90 -4.95 -14.37
C PHE A 252 11.57 -5.69 -14.38
N ALA A 253 10.42 -5.06 -14.10
CA ALA A 253 9.12 -5.74 -14.01
C ALA A 253 8.78 -6.52 -15.29
N GLU A 254 9.01 -5.93 -16.48
CA GLU A 254 8.77 -6.60 -17.77
C GLU A 254 9.66 -7.84 -17.96
N ARG A 255 10.95 -7.72 -17.59
CA ARG A 255 11.91 -8.83 -17.69
C ARG A 255 11.58 -9.95 -16.70
N ILE A 256 11.13 -9.60 -15.49
CA ILE A 256 10.66 -10.54 -14.47
C ILE A 256 9.42 -11.28 -14.99
N GLY A 257 8.44 -10.57 -15.54
CA GLY A 257 7.26 -11.18 -16.15
C GLY A 257 7.62 -12.14 -17.30
N ALA A 258 8.53 -11.75 -18.18
CA ALA A 258 9.02 -12.60 -19.27
C ALA A 258 9.78 -13.85 -18.74
N LEU A 259 10.54 -13.70 -17.68
CA LEU A 259 11.23 -14.84 -17.01
C LEU A 259 10.20 -15.83 -16.47
N ILE A 260 9.18 -15.36 -15.75
CA ILE A 260 8.11 -16.21 -15.20
C ILE A 260 7.39 -16.96 -16.33
N GLY A 261 7.07 -16.28 -17.43
CA GLY A 261 6.47 -16.91 -18.59
C GLY A 261 7.34 -18.06 -19.19
N ARG A 262 8.66 -17.94 -19.09
CA ARG A 262 9.61 -18.99 -19.57
C ARG A 262 9.78 -20.17 -18.62
N ILE A 263 9.93 -19.91 -17.32
CA ILE A 263 10.21 -20.96 -16.32
C ILE A 263 8.94 -21.62 -15.77
N GLY A 264 7.79 -20.96 -15.95
CA GLY A 264 6.49 -21.36 -15.43
C GLY A 264 6.26 -20.96 -13.97
N GLU A 265 5.00 -20.72 -13.62
CA GLU A 265 4.56 -20.20 -12.31
C GLU A 265 5.05 -21.05 -11.12
N ARG A 266 4.97 -22.39 -11.24
CA ARG A 266 5.39 -23.30 -10.16
C ARG A 266 6.86 -23.12 -9.80
N ARG A 267 7.73 -23.01 -10.82
CA ARG A 267 9.17 -22.83 -10.58
C ARG A 267 9.46 -21.44 -10.04
N ALA A 268 8.77 -20.42 -10.54
CA ALA A 268 8.91 -19.06 -10.04
C ALA A 268 8.54 -18.97 -8.55
N LEU A 269 7.43 -19.58 -8.12
CA LEU A 269 7.05 -19.68 -6.71
C LEU A 269 8.08 -20.42 -5.86
N ILE A 270 8.63 -21.54 -6.34
CA ILE A 270 9.67 -22.27 -5.60
C ILE A 270 10.91 -21.39 -5.41
N ILE A 271 11.37 -20.71 -6.47
CA ILE A 271 12.53 -19.80 -6.39
C ILE A 271 12.25 -18.67 -5.39
N GLU A 272 11.07 -18.06 -5.44
CA GLU A 272 10.64 -17.03 -4.49
C GLU A 272 10.71 -17.54 -3.05
N TYR A 273 10.03 -18.65 -2.74
CA TYR A 273 9.98 -19.16 -1.36
C TYR A 273 11.35 -19.60 -0.84
N VAL A 274 12.16 -20.27 -1.65
CA VAL A 274 13.53 -20.64 -1.26
C VAL A 274 14.38 -19.39 -1.03
N GLY A 275 14.31 -18.41 -1.93
CA GLY A 275 15.00 -17.13 -1.79
C GLY A 275 14.61 -16.39 -0.52
N LEU A 276 13.31 -16.33 -0.21
CA LEU A 276 12.82 -15.70 1.02
C LEU A 276 13.27 -16.43 2.29
N ILE A 277 13.32 -17.77 2.29
CA ILE A 277 13.88 -18.54 3.42
C ILE A 277 15.34 -18.12 3.66
N VAL A 278 16.13 -18.01 2.60
CA VAL A 278 17.54 -17.59 2.71
C VAL A 278 17.64 -16.15 3.26
N VAL A 279 16.82 -15.22 2.74
CA VAL A 279 16.80 -13.83 3.20
C VAL A 279 16.39 -13.72 4.66
N PHE A 280 15.30 -14.39 5.07
CA PHE A 280 14.84 -14.35 6.47
C PHE A 280 15.85 -15.00 7.42
N THR A 281 16.50 -16.08 6.98
CA THR A 281 17.63 -16.68 7.74
C THR A 281 18.77 -15.67 7.84
N GLY A 282 19.07 -14.95 6.76
CA GLY A 282 20.06 -13.88 6.76
C GLY A 282 19.74 -12.77 7.77
N TYR A 283 18.48 -12.33 7.86
CA TYR A 283 18.06 -11.34 8.84
C TYR A 283 18.27 -11.79 10.30
N ALA A 284 18.12 -13.07 10.59
CA ALA A 284 18.33 -13.59 11.94
C ALA A 284 19.80 -13.48 12.40
N PHE A 285 20.75 -13.50 11.47
CA PHE A 285 22.20 -13.50 11.78
C PHE A 285 22.92 -12.21 11.38
N VAL A 286 22.27 -11.29 10.66
CA VAL A 286 22.90 -10.06 10.21
C VAL A 286 23.20 -9.14 11.39
N ASN A 287 24.46 -8.63 11.45
CA ASN A 287 24.92 -7.67 12.45
C ASN A 287 25.51 -6.42 11.82
N GLU A 288 25.51 -6.34 10.49
CA GLU A 288 26.06 -5.20 9.74
C GLU A 288 24.93 -4.49 8.97
N ALA A 289 24.87 -3.16 9.07
CA ALA A 289 23.84 -2.33 8.48
C ALA A 289 23.80 -2.45 6.94
N THR A 290 24.96 -2.44 6.28
CA THR A 290 25.03 -2.54 4.82
C THR A 290 24.48 -3.88 4.31
N LEU A 291 24.85 -5.00 4.98
CA LEU A 291 24.35 -6.31 4.62
C LEU A 291 22.83 -6.40 4.86
N ALA A 292 22.32 -5.79 5.93
CA ALA A 292 20.87 -5.70 6.18
C ALA A 292 20.14 -4.96 5.06
N ALA A 293 20.71 -3.84 4.55
CA ALA A 293 20.15 -3.12 3.41
C ALA A 293 20.16 -3.95 2.12
N VAL A 294 21.23 -4.70 1.86
CA VAL A 294 21.29 -5.61 0.71
C VAL A 294 20.23 -6.69 0.81
N LEU A 295 20.05 -7.30 1.98
CA LEU A 295 18.99 -8.28 2.22
C LEU A 295 17.61 -7.65 2.01
N TYR A 296 17.39 -6.40 2.45
CA TYR A 296 16.15 -5.67 2.27
C TYR A 296 15.80 -5.46 0.79
N VAL A 297 16.78 -5.10 -0.03
CA VAL A 297 16.59 -4.96 -1.48
C VAL A 297 16.33 -6.32 -2.13
N ILE A 298 17.10 -7.35 -1.77
CA ILE A 298 16.92 -8.71 -2.31
C ILE A 298 15.54 -9.28 -1.98
N ASP A 299 15.05 -9.08 -0.75
CA ASP A 299 13.71 -9.49 -0.35
C ASP A 299 12.64 -8.86 -1.26
N HIS A 300 12.77 -7.57 -1.52
CA HIS A 300 11.86 -6.87 -2.42
C HIS A 300 11.89 -7.40 -3.85
N LEU A 301 13.04 -7.91 -4.31
CA LEU A 301 13.15 -8.57 -5.61
C LEU A 301 12.36 -9.89 -5.67
N PHE A 302 12.45 -10.71 -4.63
CA PHE A 302 11.65 -11.93 -4.54
C PHE A 302 10.16 -11.62 -4.45
N PHE A 303 9.79 -10.54 -3.74
CA PHE A 303 8.41 -10.08 -3.68
C PHE A 303 7.87 -9.63 -5.04
N ALA A 304 8.70 -9.03 -5.91
CA ALA A 304 8.31 -8.66 -7.26
C ALA A 304 7.95 -9.89 -8.13
N LEU A 305 8.55 -11.07 -7.88
CA LEU A 305 8.16 -12.32 -8.52
C LEU A 305 6.71 -12.72 -8.18
N ALA A 306 6.30 -12.56 -6.90
CA ALA A 306 4.95 -12.87 -6.46
C ALA A 306 3.89 -11.96 -7.10
N LEU A 307 4.16 -10.65 -7.16
CA LEU A 307 3.21 -9.69 -7.72
C LEU A 307 2.90 -9.97 -9.20
N SER A 308 3.88 -10.43 -9.95
CA SER A 308 3.72 -10.77 -11.36
C SER A 308 2.81 -12.00 -11.59
N LEU A 309 2.69 -12.90 -10.59
CA LEU A 309 1.86 -14.11 -10.65
C LEU A 309 0.38 -13.85 -10.32
N ILE A 310 0.07 -12.78 -9.59
CA ILE A 310 -1.31 -12.45 -9.18
C ILE A 310 -2.09 -11.78 -10.32
N HIS A 311 -1.40 -11.30 -11.34
CA HIS A 311 -1.99 -10.57 -12.47
C HIS A 311 -2.19 -11.43 -13.73
N ILE A 312 -1.92 -12.74 -13.68
CA ILE A 312 -2.23 -13.73 -14.71
C ILE A 312 -3.47 -14.53 -14.32
#